data_6e4196e0eefe166a3aacbf7daf2f8666
#
_entry.id   6e4196e0eefe166a3aacbf7daf2f8666
#
_cell.length_a   1.000
_cell.length_b   1.000
_cell.length_c   1.000
_cell.angle_alpha   90.00
_cell.angle_beta   90.00
_cell.angle_gamma   90.00
#
_symmetry.space_group_name_H-M   'P 1'
#
loop_
_entity.id
_entity.type
_entity.pdbx_description
1 polymer ?
#
loop_
_entity_poly.entity_id
_entity_poly.type
_entity_poly.pdbx_seq_one_letter_code
_entity_poly.pdbx_strand_id
1 'polypeptide(L)'
;MNWYTEPSRKIPVKHEVEVLVVGGGPAGAAAAISAARGGARTLLIEQAGIPGGVATSGGMSHWTGSTGLIGLYSEILRRAQDCDDLHIINPEKLKQVLLDMLIEAGVQLQFYTFACDVILEDGVLRGVVTESKSGREAILAGIVIDATGDGDIAARAGVPYQKGRPQDGRMQPMTLMFKVGGVDYSRVVKFVGAFEDTYPTPLGDIQSLAKQRLPFPAGHLLIYRSSLPGVVTCNMTNCVEVDGTLAEDLTRAELTCRSQLGPIVRFLQEYVAGFEHCFLFSTAAQVGVRETRHFEGEYTLTEEDILAARQFEDWAAPQLHFNFDIHNLTGSGLDETGQQKHFAQAKTYTIPYRCLLPKGVENLYLAGRNISGTHKAHSNFRVMPVCAMIGQAAGSAAALCIRQGVTPRQLDVRSLQASLIQQGVSP
;
A
#
# COMPACT_ATOMS: atom_id res chain seq x y z
N MET A 1 -24.22 8.69 -23.78
CA MET A 1 -23.91 7.30 -23.37
C MET A 1 -25.14 6.45 -23.60
N ASN A 2 -24.99 5.24 -24.18
CA ASN A 2 -26.05 4.26 -24.24
C ASN A 2 -26.04 3.46 -22.94
N TRP A 3 -27.23 3.16 -22.39
CA TRP A 3 -27.38 2.43 -21.16
C TRP A 3 -27.88 1.01 -21.45
N TYR A 4 -27.28 0.01 -20.81
CA TYR A 4 -27.81 -1.34 -20.73
C TYR A 4 -28.37 -1.58 -19.33
N THR A 5 -29.63 -2.04 -19.24
CA THR A 5 -30.25 -2.37 -17.94
C THR A 5 -29.98 -3.83 -17.63
N GLU A 6 -29.16 -4.09 -16.61
CA GLU A 6 -28.95 -5.46 -16.10
C GLU A 6 -30.23 -5.95 -15.41
N PRO A 7 -30.73 -7.16 -15.77
CA PRO A 7 -31.90 -7.72 -15.12
C PRO A 7 -31.66 -8.00 -13.63
N SER A 8 -32.66 -7.74 -12.79
CA SER A 8 -32.60 -8.12 -11.37
C SER A 8 -32.40 -9.64 -11.23
N ARG A 9 -31.45 -10.05 -10.38
CA ARG A 9 -31.16 -11.46 -10.13
C ARG A 9 -30.91 -11.73 -8.64
N LYS A 10 -31.25 -12.94 -8.20
CA LYS A 10 -30.84 -13.46 -6.89
C LYS A 10 -29.40 -14.00 -7.04
N ILE A 11 -28.53 -13.68 -6.08
CA ILE A 11 -27.16 -14.21 -5.99
C ILE A 11 -27.02 -15.03 -4.72
N PRO A 12 -26.22 -16.12 -4.72
CA PRO A 12 -26.02 -16.93 -3.52
C PRO A 12 -25.21 -16.18 -2.48
N VAL A 13 -25.56 -16.34 -1.21
CA VAL A 13 -24.69 -15.96 -0.08
C VAL A 13 -23.69 -17.07 0.12
N LYS A 14 -22.43 -16.81 -0.22
CA LYS A 14 -21.34 -17.80 -0.19
C LYS A 14 -20.73 -17.94 1.20
N HIS A 15 -20.55 -16.82 1.88
CA HIS A 15 -19.96 -16.77 3.21
C HIS A 15 -20.74 -15.82 4.12
N GLU A 16 -20.81 -16.20 5.39
CA GLU A 16 -21.23 -15.33 6.50
C GLU A 16 -20.12 -15.35 7.55
N VAL A 17 -19.44 -14.22 7.73
CA VAL A 17 -18.28 -14.10 8.62
C VAL A 17 -18.46 -12.95 9.61
N GLU A 18 -17.65 -12.94 10.65
CA GLU A 18 -17.66 -11.83 11.60
C GLU A 18 -16.85 -10.65 11.08
N VAL A 19 -15.68 -10.94 10.46
CA VAL A 19 -14.83 -9.91 9.85
C VAL A 19 -14.50 -10.31 8.41
N LEU A 20 -14.78 -9.41 7.49
CA LEU A 20 -14.38 -9.53 6.09
C LEU A 20 -13.28 -8.50 5.81
N VAL A 21 -12.13 -8.96 5.32
CA VAL A 21 -11.06 -8.09 4.82
C VAL A 21 -11.05 -8.15 3.30
N VAL A 22 -11.20 -6.98 2.66
CA VAL A 22 -11.20 -6.83 1.21
C VAL A 22 -9.86 -6.26 0.75
N GLY A 23 -9.08 -7.06 0.03
CA GLY A 23 -7.73 -6.75 -0.40
C GLY A 23 -6.66 -7.34 0.51
N GLY A 24 -5.71 -8.08 -0.07
CA GLY A 24 -4.64 -8.81 0.63
C GLY A 24 -3.28 -8.10 0.62
N GLY A 25 -3.24 -6.77 0.41
CA GLY A 25 -2.01 -5.97 0.50
C GLY A 25 -1.40 -5.94 1.91
N PRO A 26 -0.33 -5.13 2.15
CA PRO A 26 0.32 -5.06 3.47
C PRO A 26 -0.66 -4.77 4.61
N ALA A 27 -1.61 -3.86 4.40
CA ALA A 27 -2.63 -3.54 5.39
C ALA A 27 -3.63 -4.69 5.57
N GLY A 28 -4.14 -5.26 4.47
CA GLY A 28 -5.15 -6.30 4.54
C GLY A 28 -4.64 -7.62 5.11
N ALA A 29 -3.44 -8.05 4.77
CA ALA A 29 -2.80 -9.21 5.38
C ALA A 29 -2.65 -9.02 6.89
N ALA A 30 -2.14 -7.86 7.33
CA ALA A 30 -2.00 -7.53 8.75
C ALA A 30 -3.37 -7.46 9.46
N ALA A 31 -4.39 -6.88 8.80
CA ALA A 31 -5.74 -6.80 9.36
C ALA A 31 -6.37 -8.18 9.55
N ALA A 32 -6.26 -9.05 8.53
CA ALA A 32 -6.83 -10.38 8.59
C ALA A 32 -6.17 -11.25 9.68
N ILE A 33 -4.82 -11.22 9.74
CA ILE A 33 -4.07 -11.94 10.78
C ILE A 33 -4.47 -11.46 12.18
N SER A 34 -4.56 -10.12 12.36
CA SER A 34 -4.88 -9.54 13.67
C SER A 34 -6.33 -9.81 14.08
N ALA A 35 -7.28 -9.73 13.15
CA ALA A 35 -8.68 -10.04 13.43
C ALA A 35 -8.85 -11.52 13.84
N ALA A 36 -8.25 -12.44 13.09
CA ALA A 36 -8.32 -13.87 13.40
C ALA A 36 -7.61 -14.22 14.71
N ARG A 37 -6.41 -13.67 14.97
CA ARG A 37 -5.72 -13.83 16.26
C ARG A 37 -6.50 -13.24 17.43
N GLY A 38 -7.35 -12.22 17.18
CA GLY A 38 -8.29 -11.65 18.13
C GLY A 38 -9.53 -12.50 18.39
N GLY A 39 -9.66 -13.67 17.70
CA GLY A 39 -10.72 -14.66 17.86
C GLY A 39 -11.90 -14.48 16.91
N ALA A 40 -11.90 -13.54 15.98
CA ALA A 40 -12.98 -13.34 15.01
C ALA A 40 -12.89 -14.34 13.84
N ARG A 41 -14.03 -14.88 13.40
CA ARG A 41 -14.12 -15.66 12.15
C ARG A 41 -13.89 -14.74 10.97
N THR A 42 -12.67 -14.81 10.42
CA THR A 42 -12.16 -13.85 9.43
C THR A 42 -12.02 -14.48 8.05
N LEU A 43 -12.53 -13.79 7.03
CA LEU A 43 -12.30 -14.10 5.63
C LEU A 43 -11.49 -12.95 4.99
N LEU A 44 -10.44 -13.28 4.26
CA LEU A 44 -9.72 -12.37 3.37
C LEU A 44 -10.04 -12.72 1.92
N ILE A 45 -10.50 -11.73 1.15
CA ILE A 45 -10.63 -11.85 -0.31
C ILE A 45 -9.59 -10.97 -1.01
N GLU A 46 -9.01 -11.49 -2.10
CA GLU A 46 -7.99 -10.82 -2.90
C GLU A 46 -8.19 -11.10 -4.39
N GLN A 47 -8.08 -10.07 -5.23
CA GLN A 47 -8.22 -10.20 -6.69
C GLN A 47 -7.04 -10.93 -7.35
N ALA A 48 -5.85 -10.82 -6.78
CA ALA A 48 -4.68 -11.59 -7.21
C ALA A 48 -4.69 -13.00 -6.63
N GLY A 49 -3.82 -13.88 -7.15
CA GLY A 49 -3.64 -15.25 -6.65
C GLY A 49 -2.72 -15.35 -5.43
N ILE A 50 -2.32 -14.23 -4.82
CA ILE A 50 -1.34 -14.18 -3.75
C ILE A 50 -1.52 -12.92 -2.88
N PRO A 51 -1.30 -12.99 -1.56
CA PRO A 51 -1.31 -11.81 -0.70
C PRO A 51 -0.01 -10.99 -0.83
N GLY A 52 -0.02 -9.78 -0.27
CA GLY A 52 1.12 -8.87 -0.17
C GLY A 52 1.02 -7.64 -1.08
N GLY A 53 0.13 -7.64 -2.09
CA GLY A 53 -0.12 -6.48 -2.94
C GLY A 53 1.17 -5.88 -3.53
N VAL A 54 1.46 -4.60 -3.23
CA VAL A 54 2.65 -3.90 -3.74
C VAL A 54 3.96 -4.57 -3.31
N ALA A 55 4.00 -5.23 -2.16
CA ALA A 55 5.20 -5.91 -1.65
C ALA A 55 5.51 -7.23 -2.38
N THR A 56 4.53 -7.83 -3.04
CA THR A 56 4.65 -9.09 -3.78
C THR A 56 4.35 -8.90 -5.26
N SER A 57 3.08 -8.77 -5.64
CA SER A 57 2.65 -8.57 -7.04
C SER A 57 3.18 -7.26 -7.64
N GLY A 58 3.29 -6.19 -6.84
CA GLY A 58 3.86 -4.91 -7.24
C GLY A 58 5.39 -4.84 -7.24
N GLY A 59 6.08 -5.88 -6.74
CA GLY A 59 7.54 -6.03 -6.83
C GLY A 59 8.38 -5.09 -5.96
N MET A 60 7.76 -4.30 -5.07
CA MET A 60 8.48 -3.41 -4.16
C MET A 60 9.11 -4.21 -3.01
N SER A 61 10.40 -4.51 -3.13
CA SER A 61 11.13 -5.38 -2.22
C SER A 61 11.86 -4.63 -1.09
N HIS A 62 11.78 -3.31 -1.06
CA HIS A 62 12.38 -2.48 -0.02
C HIS A 62 11.30 -1.83 0.84
N TRP A 63 11.23 -2.23 2.11
CA TRP A 63 10.25 -1.71 3.05
C TRP A 63 10.75 -0.41 3.67
N THR A 64 10.60 0.68 2.91
CA THR A 64 10.98 2.04 3.33
C THR A 64 9.97 2.63 4.30
N GLY A 65 10.44 3.51 5.13
CA GLY A 65 9.68 4.15 6.18
C GLY A 65 10.05 3.57 7.54
N SER A 66 10.22 4.44 8.50
CA SER A 66 10.58 4.02 9.83
C SER A 66 9.33 4.04 10.69
N THR A 67 9.05 2.88 11.16
CA THR A 67 8.36 2.71 12.43
C THR A 67 9.34 1.99 13.32
N GLY A 68 9.21 2.08 14.62
CA GLY A 68 9.88 1.08 15.45
C GLY A 68 9.57 -0.32 14.92
N LEU A 69 10.48 -1.27 15.04
CA LEU A 69 10.23 -2.67 14.70
C LEU A 69 9.28 -3.28 15.75
N ILE A 70 7.98 -2.95 15.65
CA ILE A 70 6.95 -3.26 16.62
C ILE A 70 5.81 -4.05 15.99
N GLY A 71 5.10 -4.80 16.81
CA GLY A 71 3.87 -5.51 16.43
C GLY A 71 4.06 -6.49 15.28
N LEU A 72 2.99 -6.68 14.52
CA LEU A 72 2.92 -7.63 13.42
C LEU A 72 3.85 -7.27 12.24
N TYR A 73 4.08 -5.99 12.00
CA TYR A 73 5.05 -5.54 11.01
C TYR A 73 6.45 -6.13 11.28
N SER A 74 6.92 -6.06 12.52
CA SER A 74 8.19 -6.66 12.94
C SER A 74 8.22 -8.19 12.75
N GLU A 75 7.11 -8.86 13.06
CA GLU A 75 7.00 -10.32 12.86
C GLU A 75 7.11 -10.69 11.37
N ILE A 76 6.39 -9.97 10.49
CA ILE A 76 6.45 -10.18 9.03
C ILE A 76 7.89 -10.04 8.53
N LEU A 77 8.58 -8.96 8.89
CA LEU A 77 9.95 -8.73 8.44
C LEU A 77 10.92 -9.83 8.91
N ARG A 78 10.86 -10.20 10.21
CA ARG A 78 11.74 -11.24 10.76
C ARG A 78 11.53 -12.60 10.12
N ARG A 79 10.28 -12.98 9.85
CA ARG A 79 9.96 -14.25 9.14
C ARG A 79 10.41 -14.21 7.67
N ALA A 80 10.32 -13.04 7.03
CA ALA A 80 10.71 -12.87 5.63
C ALA A 80 12.20 -12.58 5.43
N GLN A 81 12.97 -12.32 6.49
CA GLN A 81 14.40 -11.99 6.41
C GLN A 81 15.19 -13.12 5.74
N ASP A 82 16.00 -12.76 4.74
CA ASP A 82 16.91 -13.66 4.04
C ASP A 82 18.27 -13.02 3.74
N CYS A 83 18.53 -11.81 4.26
CA CYS A 83 19.82 -11.13 4.22
C CYS A 83 20.04 -10.29 5.49
N ASP A 84 21.20 -9.66 5.62
CA ASP A 84 21.58 -8.88 6.81
C ASP A 84 20.71 -7.63 7.03
N ASP A 85 20.15 -7.06 5.97
CA ASP A 85 19.23 -5.92 6.08
C ASP A 85 17.78 -6.40 6.16
N LEU A 86 17.17 -6.17 7.31
CA LEU A 86 15.79 -6.59 7.61
C LEU A 86 14.74 -5.91 6.70
N HIS A 87 15.05 -4.77 6.11
CA HIS A 87 14.14 -4.02 5.24
C HIS A 87 14.22 -4.43 3.77
N ILE A 88 15.24 -5.23 3.41
CA ILE A 88 15.36 -5.79 2.06
C ILE A 88 14.72 -7.17 2.05
N ILE A 89 13.58 -7.28 1.40
CA ILE A 89 12.78 -8.49 1.39
C ILE A 89 12.77 -9.13 0.00
N ASN A 90 12.94 -10.45 -0.03
CA ASN A 90 12.66 -11.23 -1.21
C ASN A 90 11.15 -11.38 -1.38
N PRO A 91 10.53 -10.82 -2.44
CA PRO A 91 9.09 -10.92 -2.64
C PRO A 91 8.58 -12.37 -2.72
N GLU A 92 9.37 -13.29 -3.27
CA GLU A 92 8.98 -14.70 -3.38
C GLU A 92 8.90 -15.36 -1.99
N LYS A 93 9.89 -15.10 -1.12
CA LYS A 93 9.83 -15.55 0.27
C LYS A 93 8.68 -14.92 1.04
N LEU A 94 8.45 -13.61 0.83
CA LEU A 94 7.35 -12.90 1.49
C LEU A 94 5.97 -13.47 1.13
N LYS A 95 5.75 -13.90 -0.12
CA LYS A 95 4.51 -14.56 -0.55
C LYS A 95 4.20 -15.75 0.35
N GLN A 96 5.19 -16.63 0.55
CA GLN A 96 5.01 -17.81 1.38
C GLN A 96 4.81 -17.43 2.85
N VAL A 97 5.62 -16.51 3.38
CA VAL A 97 5.51 -16.07 4.78
C VAL A 97 4.12 -15.50 5.09
N LEU A 98 3.57 -14.68 4.20
CA LEU A 98 2.23 -14.12 4.40
C LEU A 98 1.15 -15.20 4.32
N LEU A 99 1.26 -16.16 3.41
CA LEU A 99 0.35 -17.31 3.34
C LEU A 99 0.40 -18.14 4.63
N ASP A 100 1.59 -18.48 5.09
CA ASP A 100 1.76 -19.26 6.32
C ASP A 100 1.18 -18.53 7.52
N MET A 101 1.44 -17.23 7.68
CA MET A 101 0.92 -16.43 8.78
C MET A 101 -0.62 -16.30 8.75
N LEU A 102 -1.22 -16.18 7.57
CA LEU A 102 -2.68 -16.15 7.40
C LEU A 102 -3.31 -17.49 7.79
N ILE A 103 -2.71 -18.60 7.32
CA ILE A 103 -3.18 -19.95 7.63
C ILE A 103 -3.00 -20.27 9.12
N GLU A 104 -1.83 -19.96 9.69
CA GLU A 104 -1.55 -20.14 11.12
C GLU A 104 -2.52 -19.36 12.02
N ALA A 105 -2.96 -18.18 11.57
CA ALA A 105 -3.96 -17.39 12.28
C ALA A 105 -5.39 -17.91 12.13
N GLY A 106 -5.65 -18.87 11.23
CA GLY A 106 -6.98 -19.41 10.97
C GLY A 106 -7.83 -18.53 10.04
N VAL A 107 -7.21 -17.67 9.24
CA VAL A 107 -7.91 -16.84 8.25
C VAL A 107 -8.42 -17.71 7.10
N GLN A 108 -9.71 -17.59 6.76
CA GLN A 108 -10.24 -18.14 5.51
C GLN A 108 -9.75 -17.28 4.34
N LEU A 109 -9.31 -17.92 3.24
CA LEU A 109 -8.75 -17.23 2.09
C LEU A 109 -9.57 -17.50 0.84
N GLN A 110 -9.86 -16.44 0.07
CA GLN A 110 -10.47 -16.55 -1.25
C GLN A 110 -9.76 -15.60 -2.22
N PHE A 111 -8.87 -16.16 -3.02
CA PHE A 111 -8.15 -15.45 -4.08
C PHE A 111 -8.93 -15.40 -5.38
N TYR A 112 -8.44 -14.64 -6.38
CA TYR A 112 -9.08 -14.44 -7.69
C TYR A 112 -10.51 -13.93 -7.57
N THR A 113 -10.77 -13.12 -6.55
CA THR A 113 -12.11 -12.63 -6.20
C THR A 113 -12.10 -11.10 -6.12
N PHE A 114 -12.88 -10.48 -6.98
CA PHE A 114 -13.04 -9.03 -7.03
C PHE A 114 -14.31 -8.60 -6.29
N ALA A 115 -14.21 -7.68 -5.34
CA ALA A 115 -15.37 -7.06 -4.70
C ALA A 115 -15.92 -5.98 -5.64
N CYS A 116 -17.06 -6.24 -6.24
CA CYS A 116 -17.63 -5.41 -7.30
C CYS A 116 -18.75 -4.49 -6.83
N ASP A 117 -19.34 -4.76 -5.65
CA ASP A 117 -20.41 -3.95 -5.08
C ASP A 117 -20.49 -4.13 -3.55
N VAL A 118 -21.34 -3.36 -2.88
CA VAL A 118 -21.59 -3.41 -1.44
C VAL A 118 -23.03 -3.80 -1.12
N ILE A 119 -23.24 -4.40 0.04
CA ILE A 119 -24.53 -4.67 0.62
C ILE A 119 -24.71 -3.67 1.76
N LEU A 120 -25.45 -2.59 1.48
CA LEU A 120 -25.64 -1.47 2.40
C LEU A 120 -27.13 -1.36 2.77
N GLU A 121 -27.44 -1.33 4.06
CA GLU A 121 -28.79 -1.19 4.61
C GLU A 121 -28.79 -0.05 5.63
N ASP A 122 -29.56 1.00 5.39
CA ASP A 122 -29.71 2.15 6.28
C ASP A 122 -28.37 2.75 6.80
N GLY A 123 -27.37 2.84 5.91
CA GLY A 123 -26.04 3.34 6.25
C GLY A 123 -25.13 2.32 6.96
N VAL A 124 -25.60 1.10 7.17
CA VAL A 124 -24.84 0.00 7.78
C VAL A 124 -24.36 -0.95 6.70
N LEU A 125 -23.04 -1.13 6.60
CA LEU A 125 -22.44 -2.08 5.68
C LEU A 125 -22.64 -3.51 6.22
N ARG A 126 -23.34 -4.36 5.43
CA ARG A 126 -23.66 -5.75 5.76
C ARG A 126 -22.77 -6.76 5.06
N GLY A 127 -21.99 -6.32 4.10
CA GLY A 127 -21.13 -7.19 3.32
C GLY A 127 -20.81 -6.63 1.94
N VAL A 128 -20.35 -7.50 1.06
CA VAL A 128 -19.98 -7.14 -0.31
C VAL A 128 -20.54 -8.12 -1.31
N VAL A 129 -20.67 -7.67 -2.56
CA VAL A 129 -20.91 -8.53 -3.71
C VAL A 129 -19.57 -8.75 -4.41
N THR A 130 -19.30 -9.99 -4.76
CA THR A 130 -18.06 -10.39 -5.43
C THR A 130 -18.32 -10.96 -6.81
N GLU A 131 -17.33 -10.84 -7.69
CA GLU A 131 -17.29 -11.49 -8.99
C GLU A 131 -16.00 -12.33 -9.06
N SER A 132 -16.14 -13.58 -9.53
CA SER A 132 -15.05 -14.52 -9.66
C SER A 132 -15.34 -15.52 -10.78
N LYS A 133 -14.47 -16.51 -11.00
CA LYS A 133 -14.78 -17.64 -11.90
C LYS A 133 -15.98 -18.48 -11.44
N SER A 134 -16.35 -18.40 -10.15
CA SER A 134 -17.53 -19.07 -9.61
C SER A 134 -18.83 -18.30 -9.90
N GLY A 135 -18.72 -17.10 -10.46
CA GLY A 135 -19.82 -16.18 -10.73
C GLY A 135 -19.97 -15.11 -9.67
N ARG A 136 -21.13 -14.48 -9.66
CA ARG A 136 -21.49 -13.38 -8.75
C ARG A 136 -22.07 -13.94 -7.46
N GLU A 137 -21.45 -13.61 -6.33
CA GLU A 137 -21.77 -14.13 -5.00
C GLU A 137 -21.84 -12.99 -3.98
N ALA A 138 -22.58 -13.18 -2.89
CA ALA A 138 -22.60 -12.29 -1.74
C ALA A 138 -21.77 -12.85 -0.58
N ILE A 139 -21.06 -11.98 0.12
CA ILE A 139 -20.39 -12.27 1.38
C ILE A 139 -20.98 -11.35 2.43
N LEU A 140 -21.65 -11.91 3.45
CA LEU A 140 -22.17 -11.16 4.58
C LEU A 140 -21.11 -11.08 5.69
N ALA A 141 -21.01 -9.93 6.36
CA ALA A 141 -20.06 -9.71 7.41
C ALA A 141 -20.60 -8.81 8.52
N GLY A 142 -20.19 -9.07 9.75
CA GLY A 142 -20.46 -8.18 10.87
C GLY A 142 -19.70 -6.87 10.75
N ILE A 143 -18.42 -6.93 10.32
CA ILE A 143 -17.58 -5.79 10.04
C ILE A 143 -16.78 -6.03 8.76
N VAL A 144 -16.63 -5.00 7.93
CA VAL A 144 -15.82 -5.00 6.72
C VAL A 144 -14.60 -4.08 6.92
N ILE A 145 -13.43 -4.56 6.51
CA ILE A 145 -12.20 -3.77 6.46
C ILE A 145 -11.85 -3.55 4.99
N ASP A 146 -11.93 -2.30 4.53
CA ASP A 146 -11.50 -1.90 3.20
C ASP A 146 -9.98 -1.71 3.18
N ALA A 147 -9.27 -2.73 2.68
CA ALA A 147 -7.84 -2.74 2.46
C ALA A 147 -7.48 -2.83 0.97
N THR A 148 -8.39 -2.39 0.08
CA THR A 148 -8.20 -2.42 -1.37
C THR A 148 -7.10 -1.47 -1.85
N GLY A 149 -6.64 -0.58 -0.97
CA GLY A 149 -5.63 0.45 -1.24
C GLY A 149 -6.23 1.71 -1.84
N ASP A 150 -7.21 1.59 -2.70
CA ASP A 150 -7.90 2.71 -3.37
C ASP A 150 -9.29 2.99 -2.77
N GLY A 151 -9.68 2.24 -1.72
CA GLY A 151 -10.93 2.44 -1.00
C GLY A 151 -12.15 2.08 -1.83
N ASP A 152 -12.08 0.99 -2.59
CA ASP A 152 -13.16 0.62 -3.51
C ASP A 152 -14.47 0.28 -2.81
N ILE A 153 -14.42 -0.27 -1.61
CA ILE A 153 -15.60 -0.56 -0.80
C ILE A 153 -16.18 0.71 -0.23
N ALA A 154 -15.35 1.58 0.34
CA ALA A 154 -15.79 2.86 0.88
C ALA A 154 -16.43 3.75 -0.19
N ALA A 155 -15.84 3.79 -1.39
CA ALA A 155 -16.39 4.56 -2.51
C ALA A 155 -17.77 4.03 -2.95
N ARG A 156 -17.94 2.71 -3.04
CA ARG A 156 -19.23 2.08 -3.38
C ARG A 156 -20.27 2.24 -2.27
N ALA A 157 -19.82 2.30 -1.03
CA ALA A 157 -20.70 2.57 0.12
C ALA A 157 -21.11 4.05 0.23
N GLY A 158 -20.61 4.93 -0.64
CA GLY A 158 -20.97 6.34 -0.68
C GLY A 158 -20.20 7.22 0.30
N VAL A 159 -19.09 6.76 0.85
CA VAL A 159 -18.22 7.58 1.70
C VAL A 159 -17.67 8.76 0.89
N PRO A 160 -17.80 10.02 1.36
CA PRO A 160 -17.27 11.17 0.65
C PRO A 160 -15.74 11.09 0.50
N TYR A 161 -15.23 11.48 -0.67
CA TYR A 161 -13.79 11.54 -0.94
C TYR A 161 -13.42 12.62 -1.97
N GLN A 162 -12.16 12.98 -1.97
CA GLN A 162 -11.52 13.76 -3.04
C GLN A 162 -10.46 12.91 -3.72
N LYS A 163 -10.12 13.21 -4.98
CA LYS A 163 -9.05 12.54 -5.73
C LYS A 163 -7.83 13.44 -5.85
N GLY A 164 -6.65 12.88 -5.60
CA GLY A 164 -5.38 13.57 -5.78
C GLY A 164 -5.25 14.85 -4.97
N ARG A 165 -4.41 15.79 -5.45
CA ARG A 165 -4.19 17.04 -4.74
C ARG A 165 -5.36 18.03 -4.93
N PRO A 166 -5.70 18.84 -3.90
CA PRO A 166 -6.89 19.68 -3.92
C PRO A 166 -6.93 20.73 -5.04
N GLN A 167 -5.76 21.20 -5.51
CA GLN A 167 -5.67 22.30 -6.47
C GLN A 167 -6.13 21.95 -7.89
N ASP A 168 -5.88 20.69 -8.32
CA ASP A 168 -6.13 20.27 -9.70
C ASP A 168 -6.54 18.81 -9.87
N GLY A 169 -6.69 18.06 -8.78
CA GLY A 169 -7.06 16.65 -8.80
C GLY A 169 -5.97 15.71 -9.31
N ARG A 170 -4.76 16.20 -9.60
CA ARG A 170 -3.65 15.35 -10.05
C ARG A 170 -3.21 14.40 -8.95
N MET A 171 -2.90 13.17 -9.35
CA MET A 171 -2.43 12.09 -8.50
C MET A 171 -0.96 11.80 -8.76
N GLN A 172 -0.28 11.23 -7.77
CA GLN A 172 1.10 10.80 -7.92
C GLN A 172 1.23 9.73 -9.01
N PRO A 173 2.34 9.75 -9.78
CA PRO A 173 2.51 8.86 -10.92
C PRO A 173 2.53 7.38 -10.53
N MET A 174 2.16 6.52 -11.46
CA MET A 174 2.28 5.07 -11.33
C MET A 174 3.65 4.60 -11.80
N THR A 175 4.10 3.48 -11.23
CA THR A 175 5.38 2.83 -11.55
C THR A 175 5.21 1.33 -11.69
N LEU A 176 5.79 0.76 -12.71
CA LEU A 176 6.02 -0.67 -12.82
C LEU A 176 7.41 -0.99 -12.27
N MET A 177 7.49 -1.61 -11.11
CA MET A 177 8.76 -2.08 -10.55
C MET A 177 9.32 -3.21 -11.39
N PHE A 178 10.66 -3.27 -11.50
CA PHE A 178 11.33 -4.38 -12.17
C PHE A 178 12.67 -4.68 -11.51
N LYS A 179 13.25 -5.81 -11.86
CA LYS A 179 14.58 -6.22 -11.39
C LYS A 179 15.49 -6.46 -12.58
N VAL A 180 16.75 -6.10 -12.42
CA VAL A 180 17.85 -6.47 -13.31
C VAL A 180 18.77 -7.43 -12.60
N GLY A 181 19.26 -8.44 -13.33
CA GLY A 181 20.28 -9.37 -12.89
C GLY A 181 21.61 -9.09 -13.59
N GLY A 182 22.70 -9.79 -13.19
CA GLY A 182 24.02 -9.65 -13.79
C GLY A 182 24.77 -8.39 -13.35
N VAL A 183 24.42 -7.79 -12.21
CA VAL A 183 25.06 -6.60 -11.67
C VAL A 183 26.27 -6.97 -10.83
N ASP A 184 27.43 -6.36 -11.13
CA ASP A 184 28.64 -6.45 -10.31
C ASP A 184 28.62 -5.42 -9.19
N TYR A 185 28.20 -5.86 -8.00
CA TYR A 185 28.07 -5.00 -6.82
C TYR A 185 29.40 -4.34 -6.39
N SER A 186 30.54 -4.96 -6.69
CA SER A 186 31.86 -4.43 -6.33
C SER A 186 32.21 -3.15 -7.09
N ARG A 187 31.56 -2.92 -8.23
CA ARG A 187 31.75 -1.76 -9.11
C ARG A 187 30.64 -0.72 -9.01
N VAL A 188 29.54 -1.03 -8.32
CA VAL A 188 28.44 -0.06 -8.13
C VAL A 188 28.92 1.09 -7.27
N VAL A 189 28.91 2.31 -7.81
CA VAL A 189 29.34 3.52 -7.11
C VAL A 189 28.42 3.82 -5.92
N LYS A 190 27.10 3.74 -6.14
CA LYS A 190 26.08 4.00 -5.12
C LYS A 190 24.74 3.39 -5.53
N PHE A 191 24.06 2.74 -4.58
CA PHE A 191 22.64 2.44 -4.70
C PHE A 191 21.86 3.72 -4.39
N VAL A 192 21.16 4.24 -5.39
CA VAL A 192 20.44 5.52 -5.31
C VAL A 192 19.03 5.24 -4.82
N GLY A 193 18.78 5.50 -3.55
CA GLY A 193 17.51 5.17 -2.87
C GLY A 193 16.50 6.32 -2.78
N ALA A 194 16.92 7.55 -3.09
CA ALA A 194 16.08 8.74 -3.05
C ALA A 194 16.36 9.65 -4.25
N PHE A 195 15.40 10.47 -4.67
CA PHE A 195 15.59 11.41 -5.78
C PHE A 195 16.69 12.46 -5.54
N GLU A 196 16.92 12.82 -4.28
CA GLU A 196 17.96 13.75 -3.85
C GLU A 196 19.36 13.11 -3.82
N ASP A 197 19.41 11.77 -4.01
CA ASP A 197 20.68 11.05 -4.14
C ASP A 197 21.22 11.15 -5.55
N THR A 198 22.48 11.57 -5.67
CA THR A 198 23.19 11.59 -6.94
C THR A 198 24.69 11.28 -6.73
N TYR A 199 25.41 11.11 -7.82
CA TYR A 199 26.88 11.03 -7.85
C TYR A 199 27.41 11.51 -9.20
N PRO A 200 28.65 12.01 -9.25
CA PRO A 200 29.26 12.51 -10.48
C PRO A 200 29.61 11.36 -11.43
N THR A 201 29.41 11.60 -12.73
CA THR A 201 29.89 10.78 -13.83
C THR A 201 30.74 11.67 -14.78
N PRO A 202 31.50 11.10 -15.71
CA PRO A 202 32.21 11.89 -16.73
C PRO A 202 31.31 12.81 -17.58
N LEU A 203 29.96 12.52 -17.62
CA LEU A 203 28.97 13.24 -18.43
C LEU A 203 28.03 14.13 -17.59
N GLY A 204 28.35 14.35 -16.32
CA GLY A 204 27.51 15.11 -15.38
C GLY A 204 27.01 14.25 -14.21
N ASP A 205 26.12 14.78 -13.40
CA ASP A 205 25.52 13.95 -12.33
C ASP A 205 24.52 12.93 -12.90
N ILE A 206 24.43 11.78 -12.24
CA ILE A 206 23.64 10.64 -12.77
C ILE A 206 22.16 10.93 -12.87
N GLN A 207 21.58 11.73 -11.97
CA GLN A 207 20.16 12.08 -12.03
C GLN A 207 19.85 13.01 -13.21
N SER A 208 20.71 14.01 -13.43
CA SER A 208 20.62 14.89 -14.61
C SER A 208 20.78 14.11 -15.91
N LEU A 209 21.68 13.15 -15.94
CA LEU A 209 21.90 12.28 -17.09
C LEU A 209 20.68 11.38 -17.35
N ALA A 210 20.09 10.81 -16.30
CA ALA A 210 18.85 10.02 -16.40
C ALA A 210 17.71 10.87 -16.97
N LYS A 211 17.55 12.11 -16.49
CA LYS A 211 16.53 13.04 -16.98
C LYS A 211 16.69 13.38 -18.46
N GLN A 212 17.93 13.43 -18.96
CA GLN A 212 18.22 13.76 -20.35
C GLN A 212 18.10 12.58 -21.31
N ARG A 213 18.39 11.36 -20.84
CA ARG A 213 18.57 10.17 -21.68
C ARG A 213 17.41 9.20 -21.66
N LEU A 214 16.64 9.20 -20.56
CA LEU A 214 15.48 8.31 -20.45
C LEU A 214 14.25 8.90 -21.14
N PRO A 215 13.35 8.05 -21.66
CA PRO A 215 12.13 8.51 -22.31
C PRO A 215 11.18 9.14 -21.28
N PHE A 216 10.60 10.29 -21.62
CA PHE A 216 9.57 10.93 -20.81
C PHE A 216 8.33 9.99 -20.66
N PRO A 217 7.69 9.94 -19.46
CA PRO A 217 8.00 10.65 -18.21
C PRO A 217 8.97 9.92 -17.27
N ALA A 218 9.61 8.81 -17.65
CA ALA A 218 10.76 8.31 -16.92
C ALA A 218 11.87 9.41 -16.93
N GLY A 219 12.91 9.29 -16.16
CA GLY A 219 13.94 10.32 -16.16
C GLY A 219 14.59 10.48 -14.78
N HIS A 220 14.67 9.39 -14.03
CA HIS A 220 15.37 9.33 -12.76
C HIS A 220 16.02 7.97 -12.56
N LEU A 221 17.04 7.92 -11.74
CA LEU A 221 17.67 6.70 -11.27
C LEU A 221 17.22 6.43 -9.83
N LEU A 222 16.46 5.36 -9.62
CA LEU A 222 16.17 4.80 -8.30
C LEU A 222 16.41 3.30 -8.33
N ILE A 223 17.46 2.85 -7.65
CA ILE A 223 17.92 1.47 -7.64
C ILE A 223 18.21 1.03 -6.20
N TYR A 224 17.66 -0.12 -5.84
CA TYR A 224 17.75 -0.67 -4.49
C TYR A 224 18.47 -2.02 -4.52
N ARG A 225 19.35 -2.24 -3.55
CA ARG A 225 19.96 -3.55 -3.35
C ARG A 225 18.87 -4.60 -3.15
N SER A 226 19.07 -5.80 -3.68
CA SER A 226 18.22 -6.97 -3.42
C SER A 226 18.91 -7.91 -2.43
N SER A 227 18.15 -8.78 -1.81
CA SER A 227 18.67 -9.92 -1.03
C SER A 227 19.36 -10.99 -1.91
N LEU A 228 19.11 -10.96 -3.23
CA LEU A 228 19.73 -11.88 -4.19
C LEU A 228 21.02 -11.28 -4.76
N PRO A 229 22.16 -12.01 -4.72
CA PRO A 229 23.42 -11.53 -5.27
C PRO A 229 23.31 -11.16 -6.75
N GLY A 230 23.84 -9.99 -7.13
CA GLY A 230 23.84 -9.51 -8.51
C GLY A 230 22.46 -9.10 -9.06
N VAL A 231 21.45 -9.05 -8.21
CA VAL A 231 20.08 -8.61 -8.59
C VAL A 231 19.76 -7.25 -7.95
N VAL A 232 19.29 -6.30 -8.73
CA VAL A 232 18.92 -4.95 -8.28
C VAL A 232 17.46 -4.68 -8.58
N THR A 233 16.73 -4.13 -7.61
CA THR A 233 15.36 -3.65 -7.78
C THR A 233 15.38 -2.22 -8.31
N CYS A 234 14.63 -1.95 -9.38
CA CYS A 234 14.57 -0.66 -10.06
C CYS A 234 13.17 -0.04 -9.92
N ASN A 235 13.12 1.19 -9.43
CA ASN A 235 11.94 2.05 -9.36
C ASN A 235 12.12 3.23 -10.35
N MET A 236 12.16 2.92 -11.65
CA MET A 236 12.60 3.87 -12.67
C MET A 236 11.58 4.14 -13.78
N THR A 237 10.58 3.29 -13.93
CA THR A 237 9.46 3.58 -14.86
C THR A 237 8.53 4.62 -14.26
N ASN A 238 7.84 5.36 -15.10
CA ASN A 238 6.96 6.43 -14.67
C ASN A 238 5.80 6.63 -15.65
N CYS A 239 4.58 6.80 -15.12
CA CYS A 239 3.42 7.21 -15.89
C CYS A 239 2.64 8.27 -15.12
N VAL A 240 2.55 9.48 -15.67
CA VAL A 240 1.87 10.64 -15.10
C VAL A 240 0.47 10.81 -15.70
N GLU A 241 -0.35 11.66 -15.05
CA GLU A 241 -1.70 11.99 -15.52
C GLU A 241 -2.60 10.76 -15.67
N VAL A 242 -2.58 9.87 -14.68
CA VAL A 242 -3.33 8.63 -14.62
C VAL A 242 -4.15 8.55 -13.34
N ASP A 243 -5.38 8.06 -13.46
CA ASP A 243 -6.29 7.79 -12.35
C ASP A 243 -6.35 6.28 -12.08
N GLY A 244 -5.83 5.83 -10.94
CA GLY A 244 -5.83 4.42 -10.54
C GLY A 244 -7.20 3.81 -10.25
N THR A 245 -8.26 4.60 -10.33
CA THR A 245 -9.65 4.14 -10.22
C THR A 245 -10.30 3.85 -11.56
N LEU A 246 -9.56 4.06 -12.68
CA LEU A 246 -10.03 3.84 -14.05
C LEU A 246 -9.21 2.74 -14.73
N ALA A 247 -9.88 1.70 -15.24
CA ALA A 247 -9.23 0.57 -15.91
C ALA A 247 -8.44 0.99 -17.16
N GLU A 248 -8.94 1.99 -17.89
CA GLU A 248 -8.28 2.56 -19.06
C GLU A 248 -6.95 3.20 -18.71
N ASP A 249 -6.89 3.92 -17.57
CA ASP A 249 -5.67 4.56 -17.09
C ASP A 249 -4.67 3.57 -16.52
N LEU A 250 -5.14 2.54 -15.81
CA LEU A 250 -4.29 1.41 -15.39
C LEU A 250 -3.68 0.70 -16.59
N THR A 251 -4.47 0.47 -17.65
CA THR A 251 -3.98 -0.14 -18.90
C THR A 251 -2.94 0.77 -19.58
N ARG A 252 -3.21 2.07 -19.65
CA ARG A 252 -2.26 3.05 -20.19
C ARG A 252 -0.95 3.08 -19.40
N ALA A 253 -1.03 3.01 -18.05
CA ALA A 253 0.15 2.96 -17.19
C ALA A 253 0.99 1.70 -17.41
N GLU A 254 0.35 0.51 -17.55
CA GLU A 254 1.04 -0.73 -17.90
C GLU A 254 1.79 -0.60 -19.23
N LEU A 255 1.11 -0.16 -20.28
CA LEU A 255 1.72 -0.01 -21.61
C LEU A 255 2.88 0.99 -21.59
N THR A 256 2.69 2.15 -20.97
CA THR A 256 3.70 3.20 -20.85
C THR A 256 4.93 2.71 -20.09
N CYS A 257 4.74 2.15 -18.90
CA CYS A 257 5.86 1.68 -18.08
C CYS A 257 6.61 0.52 -18.74
N ARG A 258 5.91 -0.42 -19.39
CA ARG A 258 6.55 -1.54 -20.08
C ARG A 258 7.37 -1.09 -21.30
N SER A 259 6.92 -0.07 -22.02
CA SER A 259 7.68 0.49 -23.15
C SER A 259 9.00 1.14 -22.71
N GLN A 260 9.11 1.57 -21.45
CA GLN A 260 10.32 2.20 -20.90
C GLN A 260 11.40 1.19 -20.47
N LEU A 261 11.07 -0.09 -20.28
CA LEU A 261 11.99 -1.10 -19.72
C LEU A 261 13.27 -1.24 -20.56
N GLY A 262 13.13 -1.43 -21.86
CA GLY A 262 14.28 -1.57 -22.77
C GLY A 262 15.21 -0.36 -22.77
N PRO A 263 14.71 0.87 -22.96
CA PRO A 263 15.51 2.09 -22.82
C PRO A 263 16.20 2.22 -21.46
N ILE A 264 15.52 1.88 -20.34
CA ILE A 264 16.11 1.98 -19.01
C ILE A 264 17.23 0.94 -18.83
N VAL A 265 17.06 -0.30 -19.27
CA VAL A 265 18.11 -1.31 -19.20
C VAL A 265 19.36 -0.87 -19.99
N ARG A 266 19.18 -0.33 -21.21
CA ARG A 266 20.30 0.23 -21.98
C ARG A 266 21.00 1.40 -21.26
N PHE A 267 20.23 2.30 -20.66
CA PHE A 267 20.78 3.40 -19.85
C PHE A 267 21.64 2.86 -18.70
N LEU A 268 21.15 1.84 -17.98
CA LEU A 268 21.91 1.21 -16.89
C LEU A 268 23.22 0.61 -17.42
N GLN A 269 23.18 -0.10 -18.53
CA GLN A 269 24.35 -0.71 -19.16
C GLN A 269 25.41 0.31 -19.61
N GLU A 270 24.96 1.46 -20.14
CA GLU A 270 25.86 2.47 -20.69
C GLU A 270 26.44 3.42 -19.65
N TYR A 271 25.64 3.75 -18.59
CA TYR A 271 25.96 4.90 -17.73
C TYR A 271 26.14 4.54 -16.25
N VAL A 272 25.80 3.32 -15.81
CA VAL A 272 25.89 2.95 -14.40
C VAL A 272 26.93 1.86 -14.21
N ALA A 273 28.04 2.23 -13.53
CA ALA A 273 29.15 1.29 -13.28
C ALA A 273 28.66 0.06 -12.52
N GLY A 274 29.08 -1.12 -12.96
CA GLY A 274 28.68 -2.43 -12.46
C GLY A 274 27.41 -2.99 -13.12
N PHE A 275 26.76 -2.23 -14.01
CA PHE A 275 25.56 -2.67 -14.74
C PHE A 275 25.82 -2.99 -16.22
N GLU A 276 27.04 -2.98 -16.69
CA GLU A 276 27.42 -3.13 -18.11
C GLU A 276 26.87 -4.41 -18.74
N HIS A 277 26.73 -5.45 -17.93
CA HIS A 277 26.21 -6.76 -18.34
C HIS A 277 24.83 -7.10 -17.75
N CYS A 278 24.16 -6.08 -17.19
CA CYS A 278 22.85 -6.34 -16.61
C CYS A 278 21.82 -6.71 -17.68
N PHE A 279 20.83 -7.46 -17.28
CA PHE A 279 19.69 -7.85 -18.12
C PHE A 279 18.40 -7.76 -17.32
N LEU A 280 17.27 -7.59 -18.00
CA LEU A 280 15.96 -7.62 -17.38
C LEU A 280 15.72 -8.99 -16.77
N PHE A 281 15.67 -9.07 -15.44
CA PHE A 281 15.49 -10.32 -14.70
C PHE A 281 14.00 -10.62 -14.48
N SER A 282 13.22 -9.65 -14.00
CA SER A 282 11.78 -9.80 -13.78
C SER A 282 11.08 -8.46 -13.74
N THR A 283 9.78 -8.45 -13.98
CA THR A 283 8.91 -7.28 -13.78
C THR A 283 7.83 -7.60 -12.76
N ALA A 284 7.31 -6.57 -12.11
CA ALA A 284 6.09 -6.67 -11.32
C ALA A 284 4.94 -7.21 -12.18
N ALA A 285 3.99 -7.89 -11.55
CA ALA A 285 2.80 -8.40 -12.23
C ALA A 285 1.84 -7.27 -12.63
N GLN A 286 1.89 -6.15 -11.90
CA GLN A 286 1.04 -4.98 -12.12
C GLN A 286 1.75 -3.69 -11.70
N VAL A 287 1.31 -2.55 -12.27
CA VAL A 287 1.77 -1.22 -11.83
C VAL A 287 1.43 -0.96 -10.37
N GLY A 288 2.31 -0.24 -9.69
CA GLY A 288 2.07 0.28 -8.35
C GLY A 288 1.34 1.61 -8.41
N VAL A 289 0.16 1.67 -7.82
CA VAL A 289 -0.63 2.89 -7.66
C VAL A 289 -0.24 3.54 -6.34
N ARG A 290 0.23 4.80 -6.40
CA ARG A 290 0.65 5.55 -5.20
C ARG A 290 -0.51 6.23 -4.51
N GLU A 291 -1.40 6.84 -5.28
CA GLU A 291 -2.44 7.73 -4.79
C GLU A 291 -3.68 7.64 -5.67
N THR A 292 -4.87 7.75 -5.04
CA THR A 292 -6.16 7.88 -5.69
C THR A 292 -7.11 8.72 -4.85
N ARG A 293 -7.98 8.08 -4.05
CA ARG A 293 -9.02 8.70 -3.24
C ARG A 293 -8.50 9.01 -1.84
N HIS A 294 -8.87 10.19 -1.34
CA HIS A 294 -8.70 10.64 0.04
C HIS A 294 -10.09 10.71 0.67
N PHE A 295 -10.43 9.75 1.51
CA PHE A 295 -11.75 9.64 2.12
C PHE A 295 -11.90 10.59 3.32
N GLU A 296 -13.13 11.06 3.56
CA GLU A 296 -13.48 11.76 4.77
C GLU A 296 -13.74 10.76 5.90
N GLY A 297 -12.92 10.84 6.94
CA GLY A 297 -13.09 10.10 8.19
C GLY A 297 -13.59 11.00 9.31
N GLU A 298 -13.77 10.42 10.50
CA GLU A 298 -14.09 11.18 11.73
C GLU A 298 -12.95 12.15 12.12
N TYR A 299 -11.77 11.92 11.62
CA TYR A 299 -10.62 12.84 11.63
C TYR A 299 -9.85 12.70 10.33
N THR A 300 -9.36 13.81 9.78
CA THR A 300 -8.47 13.81 8.61
C THR A 300 -7.07 14.21 9.07
N LEU A 301 -6.10 13.28 8.94
CA LEU A 301 -4.70 13.57 9.28
C LEU A 301 -4.13 14.60 8.32
N THR A 302 -3.46 15.62 8.84
CA THR A 302 -2.86 16.69 8.04
C THR A 302 -1.33 16.66 8.09
N GLU A 303 -0.71 17.39 7.18
CA GLU A 303 0.74 17.62 7.19
C GLU A 303 1.19 18.39 8.44
N GLU A 304 0.38 19.28 8.97
CA GLU A 304 0.68 20.03 10.20
C GLU A 304 0.74 19.09 11.41
N ASP A 305 -0.15 18.10 11.49
CA ASP A 305 -0.10 17.07 12.55
C ASP A 305 1.23 16.30 12.51
N ILE A 306 1.68 15.93 11.30
CA ILE A 306 2.92 15.20 11.09
C ILE A 306 4.13 16.08 11.42
N LEU A 307 4.16 17.32 10.92
CA LEU A 307 5.24 18.28 11.19
C LEU A 307 5.36 18.62 12.68
N ALA A 308 4.22 18.73 13.37
CA ALA A 308 4.18 18.95 14.82
C ALA A 308 4.52 17.69 15.64
N ALA A 309 4.78 16.53 14.98
CA ALA A 309 4.97 15.25 15.65
C ALA A 309 3.86 14.94 16.66
N ARG A 310 2.61 15.18 16.24
CA ARG A 310 1.45 15.14 17.14
C ARG A 310 1.22 13.74 17.69
N GLN A 311 1.05 13.67 19.00
CA GLN A 311 0.66 12.46 19.71
C GLN A 311 -0.83 12.55 20.05
N PHE A 312 -1.62 11.69 19.43
CA PHE A 312 -3.06 11.62 19.68
C PHE A 312 -3.35 10.66 20.84
N GLU A 313 -4.26 11.04 21.72
CA GLU A 313 -4.70 10.17 22.83
C GLU A 313 -5.36 8.89 22.32
N ASP A 314 -6.09 8.99 21.20
CA ASP A 314 -6.76 7.88 20.52
C ASP A 314 -5.90 7.24 19.42
N TRP A 315 -4.58 7.11 19.66
CA TRP A 315 -3.68 6.51 18.69
C TRP A 315 -4.06 5.05 18.33
N ALA A 316 -4.00 4.75 17.04
CA ALA A 316 -4.12 3.42 16.46
C ALA A 316 -2.78 2.91 15.90
N ALA A 317 -1.95 3.81 15.36
CA ALA A 317 -0.61 3.49 14.89
C ALA A 317 0.40 4.49 15.48
N PRO A 318 1.27 4.07 16.40
CA PRO A 318 2.26 4.93 17.05
C PRO A 318 3.64 4.84 16.39
N GLN A 319 4.59 5.67 16.85
CA GLN A 319 6.00 5.67 16.50
C GLN A 319 6.27 5.83 14.99
N LEU A 320 5.47 6.62 14.31
CA LEU A 320 5.58 6.80 12.87
C LEU A 320 6.58 7.92 12.53
N HIS A 321 7.45 7.62 11.58
CA HIS A 321 8.43 8.57 11.05
C HIS A 321 8.72 8.25 9.59
N PHE A 322 8.37 9.15 8.70
CA PHE A 322 8.70 9.07 7.29
C PHE A 322 8.69 10.45 6.65
N ASN A 323 9.23 10.58 5.47
CA ASN A 323 9.30 11.81 4.70
C ASN A 323 7.98 12.09 3.96
N PHE A 324 7.82 13.29 3.42
CA PHE A 324 6.78 13.59 2.45
C PHE A 324 7.27 13.14 1.05
N ASP A 325 7.07 11.86 0.74
CA ASP A 325 7.49 11.24 -0.51
C ASP A 325 6.45 11.51 -1.61
N ILE A 326 6.44 12.75 -2.10
CA ILE A 326 5.55 13.17 -3.20
C ILE A 326 6.36 13.13 -4.50
N HIS A 327 6.07 12.16 -5.36
CA HIS A 327 6.64 12.09 -6.70
C HIS A 327 6.08 13.20 -7.59
N ASN A 328 6.91 13.73 -8.50
CA ASN A 328 6.51 14.80 -9.39
C ASN A 328 5.30 14.40 -10.25
N LEU A 329 4.22 15.18 -10.16
CA LEU A 329 2.94 14.89 -10.78
C LEU A 329 2.92 15.13 -12.31
N THR A 330 3.96 15.78 -12.85
CA THR A 330 4.04 16.17 -14.26
C THR A 330 5.26 15.59 -14.99
N GLY A 331 6.08 14.77 -14.30
CA GLY A 331 7.30 14.23 -14.89
C GLY A 331 8.07 13.35 -13.94
N SER A 332 9.39 13.27 -14.16
CA SER A 332 10.30 12.52 -13.29
C SER A 332 10.73 13.35 -12.08
N GLY A 333 11.17 12.64 -11.04
CA GLY A 333 11.75 13.25 -9.84
C GLY A 333 10.76 13.50 -8.73
N LEU A 334 11.15 14.35 -7.79
CA LEU A 334 10.35 14.72 -6.63
C LEU A 334 9.50 15.96 -6.97
N ASP A 335 8.30 16.04 -6.41
CA ASP A 335 7.51 17.28 -6.41
C ASP A 335 8.22 18.37 -5.60
N GLU A 336 8.03 19.63 -5.93
CA GLU A 336 8.63 20.76 -5.22
C GLU A 336 8.27 20.82 -3.73
N THR A 337 7.13 20.25 -3.35
CA THR A 337 6.66 20.15 -1.96
C THR A 337 7.05 18.84 -1.29
N GLY A 338 7.66 17.91 -2.03
CA GLY A 338 8.14 16.63 -1.54
C GLY A 338 9.52 16.75 -0.88
N GLN A 339 9.78 15.91 0.11
CA GLN A 339 11.08 15.80 0.80
C GLN A 339 11.34 14.35 1.15
N GLN A 340 12.50 13.83 0.72
CA GLN A 340 12.92 12.47 1.02
C GLN A 340 14.08 12.40 2.02
N LYS A 341 15.02 13.34 2.03
CA LYS A 341 16.19 13.32 2.90
C LYS A 341 16.19 14.34 4.02
N HIS A 342 15.65 15.52 3.79
CA HIS A 342 15.79 16.66 4.70
C HIS A 342 14.48 16.94 5.45
N PHE A 343 13.84 15.88 5.91
CA PHE A 343 12.64 16.03 6.71
C PHE A 343 13.01 16.52 8.12
N ALA A 344 12.46 17.67 8.50
CA ALA A 344 12.78 18.31 9.77
C ALA A 344 12.09 17.66 11.00
N GLN A 345 11.36 16.55 10.82
CA GLN A 345 10.67 15.87 11.91
C GLN A 345 11.68 15.19 12.84
N ALA A 346 11.91 15.79 14.00
CA ALA A 346 12.82 15.25 15.01
C ALA A 346 12.20 14.14 15.87
N LYS A 347 10.87 13.97 15.84
CA LYS A 347 10.11 13.03 16.69
C LYS A 347 9.08 12.28 15.88
N THR A 348 8.70 11.11 16.37
CA THR A 348 7.63 10.30 15.80
C THR A 348 6.26 10.96 16.04
N TYR A 349 5.31 10.67 15.16
CA TYR A 349 3.90 11.03 15.31
C TYR A 349 3.02 9.78 15.44
N THR A 350 1.74 9.96 15.74
CA THR A 350 0.75 8.87 15.77
C THR A 350 -0.39 9.12 14.79
N ILE A 351 -1.02 8.04 14.29
CA ILE A 351 -2.27 8.11 13.54
C ILE A 351 -3.42 7.84 14.51
N PRO A 352 -4.42 8.76 14.63
CA PRO A 352 -5.56 8.54 15.50
C PRO A 352 -6.53 7.50 14.93
N TYR A 353 -7.20 6.76 15.80
CA TYR A 353 -8.20 5.75 15.44
C TYR A 353 -9.31 6.31 14.55
N ARG A 354 -9.71 7.55 14.76
CA ARG A 354 -10.72 8.27 13.98
C ARG A 354 -10.39 8.42 12.49
N CYS A 355 -9.12 8.29 12.08
CA CYS A 355 -8.74 8.26 10.66
C CYS A 355 -9.18 6.97 9.95
N LEU A 356 -9.44 5.89 10.71
CA LEU A 356 -9.86 4.60 10.19
C LEU A 356 -11.39 4.50 10.05
N LEU A 357 -12.13 5.45 10.59
CA LEU A 357 -13.59 5.47 10.63
C LEU A 357 -14.14 6.39 9.53
N PRO A 358 -14.68 5.85 8.42
CA PRO A 358 -15.24 6.66 7.35
C PRO A 358 -16.54 7.34 7.79
N LYS A 359 -16.79 8.56 7.31
CA LYS A 359 -18.06 9.26 7.58
C LYS A 359 -19.25 8.58 6.91
N GLY A 360 -20.36 8.52 7.62
CA GLY A 360 -21.67 8.16 7.07
C GLY A 360 -21.90 6.66 6.82
N VAL A 361 -20.92 5.79 7.09
CA VAL A 361 -21.05 4.35 6.94
C VAL A 361 -20.63 3.64 8.22
N GLU A 362 -21.51 2.80 8.75
CA GLU A 362 -21.25 1.95 9.92
C GLU A 362 -20.68 0.59 9.50
N ASN A 363 -20.00 -0.10 10.42
CA ASN A 363 -19.41 -1.42 10.24
C ASN A 363 -18.34 -1.48 9.15
N LEU A 364 -17.69 -0.34 8.85
CA LEU A 364 -16.59 -0.23 7.89
C LEU A 364 -15.36 0.39 8.55
N TYR A 365 -14.20 -0.24 8.34
CA TYR A 365 -12.88 0.35 8.59
C TYR A 365 -12.16 0.63 7.28
N LEU A 366 -11.44 1.74 7.22
CA LEU A 366 -10.43 2.02 6.22
C LEU A 366 -9.07 1.50 6.74
N ALA A 367 -8.31 0.81 5.89
CA ALA A 367 -7.01 0.27 6.28
C ALA A 367 -5.98 0.37 5.16
N GLY A 368 -4.89 1.09 5.41
CA GLY A 368 -3.80 1.29 4.47
C GLY A 368 -3.78 2.69 3.86
N ARG A 369 -3.52 2.80 2.55
CA ARG A 369 -3.42 4.08 1.84
C ARG A 369 -4.72 4.90 1.85
N ASN A 370 -5.84 4.26 2.01
CA ASN A 370 -7.19 4.84 1.94
C ASN A 370 -7.72 5.40 3.27
N ILE A 371 -6.96 5.41 4.36
CA ILE A 371 -7.39 6.10 5.57
C ILE A 371 -7.54 7.60 5.33
N SER A 372 -8.27 8.27 6.22
CA SER A 372 -8.51 9.71 6.08
C SER A 372 -7.25 10.55 6.32
N GLY A 373 -6.80 11.23 5.28
CA GLY A 373 -5.63 12.11 5.32
C GLY A 373 -5.55 13.03 4.10
N THR A 374 -4.90 14.19 4.25
CA THR A 374 -4.64 15.11 3.15
C THR A 374 -3.66 14.50 2.14
N HIS A 375 -3.61 15.03 0.91
CA HIS A 375 -2.66 14.64 -0.14
C HIS A 375 -1.22 14.56 0.38
N LYS A 376 -0.78 15.57 1.13
CA LYS A 376 0.59 15.62 1.65
C LYS A 376 0.79 14.65 2.81
N ALA A 377 -0.14 14.57 3.76
CA ALA A 377 -0.08 13.57 4.84
C ALA A 377 -0.09 12.13 4.27
N HIS A 378 -0.89 11.87 3.24
CA HIS A 378 -0.96 10.58 2.57
C HIS A 378 0.41 10.13 2.04
N SER A 379 1.21 11.03 1.47
CA SER A 379 2.56 10.70 0.96
C SER A 379 3.50 10.16 2.04
N ASN A 380 3.24 10.49 3.30
CA ASN A 380 4.00 10.05 4.46
C ASN A 380 3.52 8.68 4.96
N PHE A 381 2.20 8.49 5.18
CA PHE A 381 1.69 7.26 5.81
C PHE A 381 1.39 6.11 4.83
N ARG A 382 1.41 6.32 3.51
CA ARG A 382 1.11 5.29 2.50
C ARG A 382 2.15 4.17 2.39
N VAL A 383 3.28 4.29 3.07
CA VAL A 383 4.38 3.31 3.01
C VAL A 383 4.00 1.99 3.68
N MET A 384 4.56 0.89 3.19
CA MET A 384 4.16 -0.47 3.60
C MET A 384 4.24 -0.73 5.11
N PRO A 385 5.27 -0.28 5.84
CA PRO A 385 5.33 -0.44 7.29
C PRO A 385 4.14 0.20 8.01
N VAL A 386 3.83 1.44 7.67
CA VAL A 386 2.71 2.19 8.26
C VAL A 386 1.38 1.54 7.89
N CYS A 387 1.21 1.13 6.62
CA CYS A 387 0.01 0.42 6.19
C CYS A 387 -0.19 -0.91 6.94
N ALA A 388 0.87 -1.67 7.20
CA ALA A 388 0.78 -2.89 8.00
C ALA A 388 0.35 -2.62 9.46
N MET A 389 0.86 -1.55 10.07
CA MET A 389 0.45 -1.14 11.42
C MET A 389 -1.01 -0.67 11.46
N ILE A 390 -1.45 0.13 10.49
CA ILE A 390 -2.86 0.53 10.33
C ILE A 390 -3.75 -0.72 10.20
N GLY A 391 -3.31 -1.68 9.38
CA GLY A 391 -4.02 -2.94 9.20
C GLY A 391 -4.14 -3.74 10.51
N GLN A 392 -3.05 -3.86 11.27
CA GLN A 392 -3.06 -4.51 12.59
C GLN A 392 -4.08 -3.83 13.52
N ALA A 393 -4.10 -2.51 13.55
CA ALA A 393 -5.05 -1.76 14.39
C ALA A 393 -6.50 -1.99 13.95
N ALA A 394 -6.80 -1.90 12.64
CA ALA A 394 -8.14 -2.12 12.12
C ALA A 394 -8.64 -3.56 12.38
N GLY A 395 -7.78 -4.58 12.18
CA GLY A 395 -8.12 -5.97 12.46
C GLY A 395 -8.37 -6.23 13.94
N SER A 396 -7.50 -5.70 14.82
CA SER A 396 -7.66 -5.82 16.28
C SER A 396 -8.94 -5.11 16.75
N ALA A 397 -9.24 -3.91 16.20
CA ALA A 397 -10.46 -3.18 16.52
C ALA A 397 -11.71 -3.95 16.07
N ALA A 398 -11.71 -4.51 14.86
CA ALA A 398 -12.82 -5.30 14.36
C ALA A 398 -13.11 -6.52 15.25
N ALA A 399 -12.08 -7.27 15.65
CA ALA A 399 -12.24 -8.40 16.59
C ALA A 399 -12.79 -7.97 17.94
N LEU A 400 -12.35 -6.82 18.46
CA LEU A 400 -12.86 -6.27 19.72
C LEU A 400 -14.34 -5.87 19.58
N CYS A 401 -14.73 -5.20 18.49
CA CYS A 401 -16.11 -4.84 18.23
C CYS A 401 -17.04 -6.08 18.20
N ILE A 402 -16.64 -7.13 17.48
CA ILE A 402 -17.40 -8.39 17.43
C ILE A 402 -17.53 -8.99 18.82
N ARG A 403 -16.44 -9.10 19.58
CA ARG A 403 -16.45 -9.69 20.93
C ARG A 403 -17.30 -8.90 21.92
N GLN A 404 -17.32 -7.58 21.81
CA GLN A 404 -18.06 -6.68 22.71
C GLN A 404 -19.49 -6.38 22.24
N GLY A 405 -19.86 -6.75 21.02
CA GLY A 405 -21.17 -6.43 20.43
C GLY A 405 -21.39 -4.94 20.19
N VAL A 406 -20.31 -4.19 19.85
CA VAL A 406 -20.34 -2.75 19.60
C VAL A 406 -19.96 -2.42 18.16
N THR A 407 -20.38 -1.25 17.68
CA THR A 407 -19.95 -0.74 16.37
C THR A 407 -18.54 -0.13 16.42
N PRO A 408 -17.87 0.07 15.27
CA PRO A 408 -16.57 0.74 15.20
C PRO A 408 -16.54 2.10 15.94
N ARG A 409 -17.60 2.89 15.85
CA ARG A 409 -17.68 4.20 16.53
C ARG A 409 -17.88 4.11 18.03
N GLN A 410 -18.43 3.01 18.52
CA GLN A 410 -18.69 2.77 19.95
C GLN A 410 -17.53 2.09 20.67
N LEU A 411 -16.51 1.60 19.93
CA LEU A 411 -15.37 0.92 20.53
C LEU A 411 -14.59 1.89 21.45
N ASP A 412 -14.38 1.47 22.69
CA ASP A 412 -13.43 2.16 23.56
C ASP A 412 -11.99 1.97 23.04
N VAL A 413 -11.40 3.07 22.59
CA VAL A 413 -10.05 3.07 22.01
C VAL A 413 -8.99 2.59 23.01
N ARG A 414 -9.18 2.80 24.30
CA ARG A 414 -8.25 2.28 25.33
C ARG A 414 -8.22 0.75 25.34
N SER A 415 -9.35 0.10 25.06
CA SER A 415 -9.41 -1.36 24.88
C SER A 415 -8.60 -1.81 23.67
N LEU A 416 -8.68 -1.06 22.55
CA LEU A 416 -7.83 -1.29 21.38
C LEU A 416 -6.35 -1.12 21.71
N GLN A 417 -5.98 -0.02 22.33
CA GLN A 417 -4.59 0.29 22.70
C GLN A 417 -4.01 -0.79 23.63
N ALA A 418 -4.77 -1.22 24.64
CA ALA A 418 -4.35 -2.32 25.51
C ALA A 418 -4.11 -3.62 24.71
N SER A 419 -4.99 -3.94 23.77
CA SER A 419 -4.81 -5.11 22.89
C SER A 419 -3.57 -4.98 22.00
N LEU A 420 -3.33 -3.81 21.40
CA LEU A 420 -2.16 -3.55 20.56
C LEU A 420 -0.86 -3.65 21.37
N ILE A 421 -0.84 -3.13 22.61
CA ILE A 421 0.32 -3.25 23.51
C ILE A 421 0.62 -4.72 23.83
N GLN A 422 -0.40 -5.54 24.08
CA GLN A 422 -0.22 -6.99 24.29
C GLN A 422 0.34 -7.70 23.04
N GLN A 423 0.09 -7.15 21.85
CA GLN A 423 0.63 -7.63 20.56
C GLN A 423 2.01 -7.06 20.25
N GLY A 424 2.67 -6.36 21.17
CA GLY A 424 4.00 -5.79 20.99
C GLY A 424 4.05 -4.45 20.28
N VAL A 425 2.92 -3.75 20.19
CA VAL A 425 2.88 -2.36 19.68
C VAL A 425 3.09 -1.44 20.89
N SER A 426 4.24 -0.78 20.95
CA SER A 426 4.52 0.20 22.02
C SER A 426 4.23 1.63 21.51
N PRO A 427 3.59 2.48 22.33
CA PRO A 427 3.32 3.89 22.00
C PRO A 427 4.58 4.76 21.97
#